data_e52d588ce6652dd05c201ad7f929dc02
#
_entry.id   e52d588ce6652dd05c201ad7f929dc02
#
_cell.length_a   1.000
_cell.length_b   1.000
_cell.length_c   1.000
_cell.angle_alpha   90.00
_cell.angle_beta   90.00
_cell.angle_gamma   90.00
#
_symmetry.space_group_name_H-M   'P 1'
#
loop_
_entity.id
_entity.type
_entity.pdbx_description
1 polymer ?
#
loop_
_entity_poly.entity_id
_entity_poly.type
_entity_poly.pdbx_seq_one_letter_code
_entity_poly.pdbx_strand_id
1 'polypeptide(L)'
;LLHVWAKSLDADRIVDAYGIVPGNLLNTGFLLTDPFRVLIDKYVMFFDKIESNGDDGDSGRKNEEAVKNFLRMEKWIFDSPDQAGEMYRQFIKDCYQKNLLIKNEMMLDGKRVDLKNITMPLLNVMGEYDHLVPIAASKPLNDAVASTDKEVMVFPTGHIGMFVGGKSQRDVCPKISSWLRACGPASS
;
A
#
# COMPACT_ATOMS: atom_id res chain seq x y z
N LEU A 1 5.73 10.20 -7.86
CA LEU A 1 5.92 11.24 -6.83
C LEU A 1 6.66 10.69 -5.61
N LEU A 2 6.18 9.62 -4.98
CA LEU A 2 6.82 9.02 -3.79
C LEU A 2 8.30 8.66 -4.02
N HIS A 3 8.61 8.06 -5.18
CA HIS A 3 9.97 7.68 -5.54
C HIS A 3 10.90 8.91 -5.72
N VAL A 4 10.40 10.01 -6.28
CA VAL A 4 11.18 11.25 -6.43
C VAL A 4 11.47 11.87 -5.07
N TRP A 5 10.45 11.91 -4.20
CA TRP A 5 10.59 12.43 -2.84
C TRP A 5 11.58 11.60 -2.02
N ALA A 6 11.44 10.28 -2.02
CA ALA A 6 12.31 9.37 -1.27
C ALA A 6 13.78 9.44 -1.71
N LYS A 7 14.05 9.69 -2.99
CA LYS A 7 15.43 9.87 -3.51
C LYS A 7 16.15 11.09 -2.93
N SER A 8 15.40 12.14 -2.63
CA SER A 8 15.95 13.39 -2.11
C SER A 8 15.93 13.47 -0.58
N LEU A 9 15.35 12.45 0.09
CA LEU A 9 15.18 12.45 1.53
C LEU A 9 16.50 12.11 2.23
N ASP A 10 16.94 12.99 3.14
CA ASP A 10 18.07 12.71 4.01
C ASP A 10 17.62 11.90 5.23
N ALA A 11 17.56 10.57 5.05
CA ALA A 11 17.15 9.65 6.11
C ALA A 11 18.10 9.65 7.30
N ASP A 12 19.41 9.89 7.08
CA ASP A 12 20.41 9.96 8.12
C ASP A 12 20.11 11.14 9.05
N ARG A 13 19.92 12.32 8.47
CA ARG A 13 19.63 13.54 9.23
C ARG A 13 18.31 13.44 10.02
N ILE A 14 17.29 12.80 9.46
CA ILE A 14 16.01 12.61 10.16
C ILE A 14 16.22 11.69 11.37
N VAL A 15 16.88 10.56 11.18
CA VAL A 15 17.10 9.58 12.26
C VAL A 15 18.05 10.12 13.33
N ASP A 16 19.11 10.83 12.93
CA ASP A 16 20.03 11.45 13.87
C ASP A 16 19.35 12.54 14.72
N ALA A 17 18.36 13.24 14.17
CA ALA A 17 17.63 14.28 14.88
C ALA A 17 16.54 13.73 15.82
N TYR A 18 15.86 12.66 15.44
CA TYR A 18 14.68 12.16 16.15
C TYR A 18 14.91 10.84 16.90
N GLY A 19 15.89 10.02 16.50
CA GLY A 19 16.10 8.66 17.00
C GLY A 19 14.99 7.71 16.55
N ILE A 20 13.75 8.00 16.94
CA ILE A 20 12.51 7.36 16.43
C ILE A 20 11.86 8.35 15.46
N VAL A 21 11.46 7.89 14.28
CA VAL A 21 10.78 8.73 13.28
C VAL A 21 9.30 8.82 13.62
N PRO A 22 8.78 9.99 14.00
CA PRO A 22 7.40 10.13 14.43
C PRO A 22 6.42 9.85 13.28
N GLY A 23 5.33 9.12 13.57
CA GLY A 23 4.29 8.80 12.60
C GLY A 23 3.62 10.05 12.00
N ASN A 24 3.47 11.13 12.78
CA ASN A 24 2.94 12.40 12.27
C ASN A 24 3.87 13.10 11.27
N LEU A 25 5.19 12.93 11.39
CA LEU A 25 6.15 13.43 10.39
C LEU A 25 5.96 12.68 9.07
N LEU A 26 5.75 11.36 9.11
CA LEU A 26 5.47 10.56 7.93
C LEU A 26 4.16 10.98 7.27
N ASN A 27 3.10 11.18 8.04
CA ASN A 27 1.82 11.67 7.53
C ASN A 27 1.96 13.03 6.86
N THR A 28 2.70 13.96 7.47
CA THR A 28 2.99 15.26 6.87
C THR A 28 3.75 15.10 5.55
N GLY A 29 4.74 14.20 5.50
CA GLY A 29 5.47 13.89 4.29
C GLY A 29 4.54 13.38 3.17
N PHE A 30 3.62 12.47 3.47
CA PHE A 30 2.63 11.97 2.49
C PHE A 30 1.68 13.07 2.02
N LEU A 31 1.19 13.92 2.91
CA LEU A 31 0.35 15.07 2.54
C LEU A 31 1.07 16.03 1.59
N LEU A 32 2.36 16.26 1.80
CA LEU A 32 3.16 17.16 0.96
C LEU A 32 3.51 16.57 -0.42
N THR A 33 3.35 15.26 -0.65
CA THR A 33 3.60 14.67 -1.97
C THR A 33 2.57 15.09 -3.01
N ASP A 34 1.31 15.24 -2.60
CA ASP A 34 0.22 15.70 -3.47
C ASP A 34 -0.91 16.34 -2.62
N PRO A 35 -0.69 17.56 -2.09
CA PRO A 35 -1.61 18.17 -1.13
C PRO A 35 -2.98 18.45 -1.72
N PHE A 36 -3.07 18.83 -3.00
CA PHE A 36 -4.34 19.13 -3.65
C PHE A 36 -5.21 17.90 -3.77
N ARG A 37 -4.65 16.79 -4.24
CA ARG A 37 -5.37 15.54 -4.41
C ARG A 37 -5.76 14.91 -3.06
N VAL A 38 -4.85 14.92 -2.11
CA VAL A 38 -5.07 14.29 -0.80
C VAL A 38 -6.03 15.10 0.07
N LEU A 39 -5.99 16.44 0.00
CA LEU A 39 -6.81 17.30 0.86
C LEU A 39 -8.08 17.78 0.17
N ILE A 40 -8.05 18.12 -1.13
CA ILE A 40 -9.18 18.74 -1.80
C ILE A 40 -10.03 17.69 -2.51
N ASP A 41 -9.46 16.93 -3.44
CA ASP A 41 -10.25 15.98 -4.25
C ASP A 41 -10.96 14.95 -3.39
N LYS A 42 -10.32 14.49 -2.32
CA LYS A 42 -10.90 13.53 -1.37
C LYS A 42 -12.17 14.05 -0.72
N TYR A 43 -12.17 15.30 -0.28
CA TYR A 43 -13.35 15.92 0.35
C TYR A 43 -14.43 16.26 -0.68
N VAL A 44 -14.03 16.74 -1.86
CA VAL A 44 -14.98 16.96 -2.98
C VAL A 44 -15.69 15.65 -3.34
N MET A 45 -14.94 14.58 -3.57
CA MET A 45 -15.53 13.26 -3.87
C MET A 45 -16.42 12.73 -2.73
N PHE A 46 -16.11 13.06 -1.48
CA PHE A 46 -16.96 12.67 -0.34
C PHE A 46 -18.28 13.44 -0.34
N PHE A 47 -18.26 14.75 -0.59
CA PHE A 47 -19.47 15.57 -0.68
C PHE A 47 -20.33 15.18 -1.88
N ASP A 48 -19.73 14.97 -3.06
CA ASP A 48 -20.41 14.50 -4.26
C ASP A 48 -21.12 13.17 -4.01
N LYS A 49 -20.50 12.28 -3.24
CA LYS A 49 -21.09 10.99 -2.87
C LYS A 49 -22.32 11.15 -1.96
N ILE A 50 -22.28 12.09 -1.02
CA ILE A 50 -23.42 12.39 -0.15
C ILE A 50 -24.58 12.97 -0.97
N GLU A 51 -24.30 13.91 -1.85
CA GLU A 51 -25.30 14.52 -2.74
C GLU A 51 -25.89 13.50 -3.71
N SER A 52 -25.08 12.60 -4.26
CA SER A 52 -25.52 11.58 -5.23
C SER A 52 -26.41 10.49 -4.63
N ASN A 53 -26.45 10.34 -3.31
CA ASN A 53 -27.36 9.37 -2.66
C ASN A 53 -28.84 9.75 -2.78
N GLY A 54 -29.17 10.94 -3.30
CA GLY A 54 -30.53 11.37 -3.61
C GLY A 54 -31.39 11.63 -2.37
N ASP A 55 -32.65 11.94 -2.63
CA ASP A 55 -33.64 12.25 -1.60
C ASP A 55 -34.68 11.11 -1.45
N ASP A 56 -34.23 9.87 -1.67
CA ASP A 56 -35.07 8.69 -1.42
C ASP A 56 -35.13 8.39 0.09
N GLY A 57 -36.18 7.70 0.56
CA GLY A 57 -36.42 7.45 1.97
C GLY A 57 -35.30 6.69 2.71
N ASP A 58 -34.24 6.24 2.04
CA ASP A 58 -33.07 5.55 2.58
C ASP A 58 -31.79 6.41 2.54
N SER A 59 -31.86 7.60 1.94
CA SER A 59 -30.70 8.50 1.75
C SER A 59 -30.06 8.93 3.08
N GLY A 60 -30.86 9.20 4.10
CA GLY A 60 -30.35 9.57 5.43
C GLY A 60 -29.46 8.49 6.05
N ARG A 61 -29.85 7.22 5.97
CA ARG A 61 -29.09 6.09 6.48
C ARG A 61 -27.81 5.86 5.68
N LYS A 62 -27.88 5.94 4.34
CA LYS A 62 -26.72 5.81 3.44
C LYS A 62 -25.71 6.92 3.68
N ASN A 63 -26.17 8.14 3.90
CA ASN A 63 -25.31 9.28 4.21
C ASN A 63 -24.62 9.14 5.57
N GLU A 64 -25.37 8.71 6.60
CA GLU A 64 -24.77 8.46 7.92
C GLU A 64 -23.68 7.38 7.85
N GLU A 65 -23.92 6.30 7.11
CA GLU A 65 -22.93 5.24 6.94
C GLU A 65 -21.72 5.73 6.13
N ALA A 66 -21.93 6.52 5.08
CA ALA A 66 -20.87 7.13 4.30
C ALA A 66 -19.99 8.05 5.16
N VAL A 67 -20.58 8.90 6.00
CA VAL A 67 -19.88 9.76 6.96
C VAL A 67 -19.08 8.93 7.96
N LYS A 68 -19.68 7.92 8.58
CA LYS A 68 -18.99 7.04 9.53
C LYS A 68 -17.78 6.34 8.90
N ASN A 69 -17.94 5.83 7.68
CA ASN A 69 -16.86 5.16 6.98
C ASN A 69 -15.75 6.14 6.57
N PHE A 70 -16.09 7.35 6.15
CA PHE A 70 -15.12 8.39 5.86
C PHE A 70 -14.31 8.75 7.10
N LEU A 71 -14.96 9.03 8.24
CA LEU A 71 -14.29 9.38 9.49
C LEU A 71 -13.40 8.24 10.02
N ARG A 72 -13.83 6.97 9.89
CA ARG A 72 -13.00 5.81 10.25
C ARG A 72 -11.74 5.74 9.39
N MET A 73 -11.87 5.99 8.07
CA MET A 73 -10.73 6.02 7.16
C MET A 73 -9.78 7.17 7.49
N GLU A 74 -10.30 8.36 7.77
CA GLU A 74 -9.48 9.51 8.17
C GLU A 74 -8.69 9.18 9.44
N LYS A 75 -9.37 8.67 10.46
CA LYS A 75 -8.70 8.27 11.70
C LYS A 75 -7.58 7.25 11.43
N TRP A 76 -7.85 6.22 10.62
CA TRP A 76 -6.87 5.19 10.29
C TRP A 76 -5.67 5.75 9.52
N ILE A 77 -5.88 6.62 8.54
CA ILE A 77 -4.81 7.24 7.74
C ILE A 77 -3.88 8.08 8.62
N PHE A 78 -4.45 8.81 9.60
CA PHE A 78 -3.68 9.68 10.48
C PHE A 78 -3.13 8.99 11.74
N ASP A 79 -3.45 7.73 11.97
CA ASP A 79 -2.97 6.91 13.09
C ASP A 79 -1.72 6.10 12.68
N SER A 80 -0.71 6.80 12.14
CA SER A 80 0.54 6.17 11.73
C SER A 80 1.44 5.94 12.95
N PRO A 81 1.93 4.69 13.16
CA PRO A 81 2.85 4.40 14.24
C PRO A 81 4.23 5.03 13.98
N ASP A 82 4.91 5.36 15.08
CA ASP A 82 6.31 5.76 15.02
C ASP A 82 7.18 4.63 14.46
N GLN A 83 8.22 4.98 13.73
CA GLN A 83 9.13 4.04 13.11
C GLN A 83 10.48 4.01 13.83
N ALA A 84 11.00 2.80 14.07
CA ALA A 84 12.35 2.65 14.58
C ALA A 84 13.36 3.30 13.63
N GLY A 85 14.21 4.20 14.13
CA GLY A 85 15.07 5.04 13.31
C GLY A 85 15.97 4.24 12.37
N GLU A 86 16.67 3.25 12.87
CA GLU A 86 17.58 2.44 12.03
C GLU A 86 16.82 1.61 10.97
N MET A 87 15.63 1.10 11.28
CA MET A 87 14.79 0.43 10.30
C MET A 87 14.37 1.42 9.21
N TYR A 88 13.92 2.61 9.59
CA TYR A 88 13.54 3.66 8.64
C TYR A 88 14.72 4.08 7.74
N ARG A 89 15.91 4.32 8.36
CA ARG A 89 17.15 4.64 7.65
C ARG A 89 17.49 3.59 6.61
N GLN A 90 17.51 2.33 6.99
CA GLN A 90 17.81 1.21 6.10
C GLN A 90 16.75 1.10 4.99
N PHE A 91 15.48 1.17 5.34
CA PHE A 91 14.38 1.06 4.39
C PHE A 91 14.44 2.14 3.31
N ILE A 92 14.62 3.40 3.68
CA ILE A 92 14.72 4.50 2.71
C ILE A 92 15.96 4.34 1.82
N LYS A 93 17.11 4.10 2.42
CA LYS A 93 18.37 4.01 1.67
C LYS A 93 18.45 2.77 0.80
N ASP A 94 18.10 1.60 1.32
CA ASP A 94 18.32 0.34 0.62
C ASP A 94 17.18 0.00 -0.35
N CYS A 95 15.91 0.28 0.02
CA CYS A 95 14.78 -0.03 -0.85
C CYS A 95 14.47 1.10 -1.84
N TYR A 96 14.37 2.37 -1.38
CA TYR A 96 13.94 3.47 -2.25
C TYR A 96 15.08 4.13 -3.01
N GLN A 97 16.22 4.42 -2.36
CA GLN A 97 17.31 5.16 -2.99
C GLN A 97 18.18 4.26 -3.86
N LYS A 98 18.60 3.12 -3.32
CA LYS A 98 19.53 2.20 -3.98
C LYS A 98 18.83 1.06 -4.71
N ASN A 99 17.58 0.72 -4.32
CA ASN A 99 16.79 -0.39 -4.85
C ASN A 99 17.54 -1.74 -4.77
N LEU A 100 18.13 -2.03 -3.60
CA LEU A 100 19.02 -3.17 -3.41
C LEU A 100 18.29 -4.51 -3.47
N LEU A 101 17.00 -4.56 -3.07
CA LEU A 101 16.24 -5.81 -3.05
C LEU A 101 16.16 -6.46 -4.43
N ILE A 102 15.72 -5.71 -5.44
CA ILE A 102 15.61 -6.24 -6.81
C ILE A 102 16.96 -6.48 -7.47
N LYS A 103 18.00 -5.78 -7.01
CA LYS A 103 19.38 -6.00 -7.47
C LYS A 103 20.05 -7.20 -6.82
N ASN A 104 19.40 -7.84 -5.86
CA ASN A 104 19.94 -8.94 -5.07
C ASN A 104 21.19 -8.55 -4.25
N GLU A 105 21.22 -7.30 -3.78
CA GLU A 105 22.32 -6.70 -3.01
C GLU A 105 21.90 -6.32 -1.59
N MET A 106 20.63 -6.48 -1.22
CA MET A 106 20.12 -6.13 0.11
C MET A 106 20.68 -7.07 1.17
N MET A 107 21.14 -6.48 2.28
CA MET A 107 21.67 -7.21 3.43
C MET A 107 20.77 -6.99 4.64
N LEU A 108 20.41 -8.05 5.36
CA LEU A 108 19.73 -8.02 6.64
C LEU A 108 20.52 -8.88 7.64
N ASP A 109 20.90 -8.32 8.78
CA ASP A 109 21.67 -9.00 9.80
C ASP A 109 22.90 -9.76 9.26
N GLY A 110 23.67 -9.10 8.39
CA GLY A 110 24.85 -9.69 7.75
C GLY A 110 24.57 -10.76 6.70
N LYS A 111 23.29 -11.06 6.42
CA LYS A 111 22.89 -12.07 5.42
C LYS A 111 22.28 -11.40 4.21
N ARG A 112 22.65 -11.87 3.01
CA ARG A 112 22.04 -11.39 1.76
C ARG A 112 20.61 -11.89 1.64
N VAL A 113 19.71 -10.97 1.33
CA VAL A 113 18.33 -11.30 0.96
C VAL A 113 18.32 -11.71 -0.51
N ASP A 114 18.10 -12.99 -0.77
CA ASP A 114 18.07 -13.54 -2.12
C ASP A 114 16.63 -13.90 -2.50
N LEU A 115 16.06 -13.16 -3.46
CA LEU A 115 14.71 -13.39 -3.96
C LEU A 115 14.57 -14.76 -4.64
N LYS A 116 15.68 -15.38 -5.08
CA LYS A 116 15.68 -16.76 -5.62
C LYS A 116 15.32 -17.83 -4.58
N ASN A 117 15.37 -17.51 -3.29
CA ASN A 117 14.89 -18.40 -2.24
C ASN A 117 13.35 -18.51 -2.20
N ILE A 118 12.63 -17.64 -2.90
CA ILE A 118 11.18 -17.73 -3.06
C ILE A 118 10.88 -18.75 -4.16
N THR A 119 10.65 -20.00 -3.75
CA THR A 119 10.36 -21.15 -4.63
C THR A 119 8.92 -21.65 -4.55
N MET A 120 8.18 -21.22 -3.48
CA MET A 120 6.77 -21.52 -3.29
C MET A 120 5.89 -20.77 -4.32
N PRO A 121 4.63 -21.21 -4.53
CA PRO A 121 3.68 -20.47 -5.36
C PRO A 121 3.60 -19.00 -4.98
N LEU A 122 3.64 -18.13 -5.98
CA LEU A 122 3.60 -16.68 -5.81
C LEU A 122 2.36 -16.09 -6.45
N LEU A 123 1.52 -15.42 -5.65
CA LEU A 123 0.46 -14.55 -6.15
C LEU A 123 0.84 -13.09 -5.93
N ASN A 124 0.98 -12.34 -7.01
CA ASN A 124 1.24 -10.90 -6.99
C ASN A 124 -0.05 -10.14 -7.31
N VAL A 125 -0.60 -9.45 -6.32
CA VAL A 125 -1.87 -8.72 -6.44
C VAL A 125 -1.61 -7.23 -6.53
N MET A 126 -2.13 -6.56 -7.56
CA MET A 126 -1.87 -5.16 -7.86
C MET A 126 -3.15 -4.39 -8.14
N GLY A 127 -3.18 -3.11 -7.76
CA GLY A 127 -4.24 -2.16 -8.12
C GLY A 127 -3.90 -1.41 -9.39
N GLU A 128 -4.84 -1.39 -10.35
CA GLU A 128 -4.67 -0.68 -11.63
C GLU A 128 -4.47 0.84 -11.42
N TYR A 129 -5.18 1.39 -10.43
CA TYR A 129 -5.15 2.83 -10.11
C TYR A 129 -4.35 3.13 -8.84
N ASP A 130 -3.43 2.23 -8.46
CA ASP A 130 -2.55 2.44 -7.32
C ASP A 130 -1.45 3.45 -7.66
N HIS A 131 -1.52 4.63 -7.06
CA HIS A 131 -0.54 5.70 -7.28
C HIS A 131 0.65 5.64 -6.31
N LEU A 132 0.50 4.93 -5.20
CA LEU A 132 1.56 4.76 -4.22
C LEU A 132 2.49 3.63 -4.63
N VAL A 133 1.92 2.49 -5.04
CA VAL A 133 2.66 1.32 -5.53
C VAL A 133 2.16 0.96 -6.93
N PRO A 134 2.62 1.66 -7.96
CA PRO A 134 2.19 1.39 -9.34
C PRO A 134 2.61 -0.01 -9.78
N ILE A 135 1.88 -0.60 -10.74
CA ILE A 135 2.12 -1.94 -11.28
C ILE A 135 3.61 -2.14 -11.66
N ALA A 136 4.24 -1.13 -12.25
CA ALA A 136 5.64 -1.18 -12.65
C ALA A 136 6.62 -1.37 -11.47
N ALA A 137 6.21 -1.01 -10.24
CA ALA A 137 7.03 -1.22 -9.04
C ALA A 137 6.91 -2.65 -8.50
N SER A 138 5.75 -3.31 -8.64
CA SER A 138 5.49 -4.64 -8.08
C SER A 138 5.76 -5.77 -9.07
N LYS A 139 5.49 -5.56 -10.35
CA LYS A 139 5.61 -6.60 -11.40
C LYS A 139 7.00 -7.24 -11.52
N PRO A 140 8.14 -6.52 -11.35
CA PRO A 140 9.47 -7.12 -11.43
C PRO A 140 9.74 -8.24 -10.42
N LEU A 141 8.99 -8.32 -9.33
CA LEU A 141 9.09 -9.41 -8.37
C LEU A 141 8.88 -10.77 -9.02
N ASN A 142 7.94 -10.88 -9.96
CA ASN A 142 7.63 -12.14 -10.66
C ASN A 142 8.82 -12.68 -11.45
N ASP A 143 9.68 -11.80 -11.97
CA ASP A 143 10.88 -12.19 -12.72
C ASP A 143 12.06 -12.47 -11.79
N ALA A 144 12.08 -11.83 -10.62
CA ALA A 144 13.18 -11.93 -9.67
C ALA A 144 13.17 -13.22 -8.85
N VAL A 145 11.99 -13.82 -8.58
CA VAL A 145 11.85 -15.04 -7.77
C VAL A 145 12.14 -16.31 -8.57
N ALA A 146 12.46 -17.43 -7.88
CA ALA A 146 12.67 -18.75 -8.48
C ALA A 146 11.40 -19.61 -8.53
N SER A 147 10.28 -19.14 -7.99
CA SER A 147 9.00 -19.85 -8.11
C SER A 147 8.68 -20.16 -9.58
N THR A 148 8.23 -21.39 -9.86
CA THR A 148 7.73 -21.81 -11.17
C THR A 148 6.22 -21.63 -11.30
N ASP A 149 5.51 -21.52 -10.18
CA ASP A 149 4.07 -21.26 -10.10
C ASP A 149 3.85 -19.79 -9.68
N LYS A 150 3.59 -18.94 -10.68
CA LYS A 150 3.47 -17.47 -10.46
C LYS A 150 2.23 -16.96 -11.15
N GLU A 151 1.38 -16.29 -10.39
CA GLU A 151 0.18 -15.64 -10.88
C GLU A 151 0.21 -14.13 -10.59
N VAL A 152 -0.32 -13.35 -11.53
CA VAL A 152 -0.50 -11.90 -11.41
C VAL A 152 -1.98 -11.60 -11.50
N MET A 153 -2.51 -10.90 -10.50
CA MET A 153 -3.89 -10.40 -10.49
C MET A 153 -3.88 -8.89 -10.43
N VAL A 154 -4.52 -8.24 -11.39
CA VAL A 154 -4.70 -6.79 -11.42
C VAL A 154 -6.18 -6.48 -11.24
N PHE A 155 -6.50 -5.61 -10.28
CA PHE A 155 -7.87 -5.21 -10.00
C PHE A 155 -8.05 -3.71 -10.31
N PRO A 156 -9.19 -3.29 -10.87
CA PRO A 156 -9.48 -1.88 -11.18
C PRO A 156 -9.84 -1.12 -9.90
N THR A 157 -8.85 -0.94 -9.03
CA THR A 157 -8.95 -0.27 -7.73
C THR A 157 -7.63 0.45 -7.39
N GLY A 158 -7.70 1.39 -6.43
CA GLY A 158 -6.52 2.08 -5.88
C GLY A 158 -5.90 1.32 -4.70
N HIS A 159 -4.85 1.91 -4.11
CA HIS A 159 -4.05 1.33 -3.03
C HIS A 159 -4.89 0.77 -1.87
N ILE A 160 -5.69 1.61 -1.25
CA ILE A 160 -6.53 1.22 -0.11
C ILE A 160 -7.71 0.35 -0.55
N GLY A 161 -8.26 0.61 -1.74
CA GLY A 161 -9.41 -0.12 -2.27
C GLY A 161 -9.17 -1.61 -2.52
N MET A 162 -7.93 -2.07 -2.56
CA MET A 162 -7.61 -3.50 -2.57
C MET A 162 -7.89 -4.20 -1.25
N PHE A 163 -7.84 -3.48 -0.13
CA PHE A 163 -7.97 -4.05 1.21
C PHE A 163 -9.32 -3.77 1.86
N VAL A 164 -9.94 -2.63 1.55
CA VAL A 164 -11.17 -2.17 2.18
C VAL A 164 -12.25 -1.83 1.17
N GLY A 165 -13.50 -1.98 1.62
CA GLY A 165 -14.68 -1.62 0.82
C GLY A 165 -15.31 -2.80 0.09
N GLY A 166 -16.48 -2.53 -0.49
CA GLY A 166 -17.30 -3.56 -1.13
C GLY A 166 -16.65 -4.25 -2.33
N LYS A 167 -15.80 -3.54 -3.07
CA LYS A 167 -15.07 -4.11 -4.21
C LYS A 167 -14.02 -5.13 -3.78
N SER A 168 -13.27 -4.82 -2.71
CA SER A 168 -12.33 -5.77 -2.12
C SER A 168 -13.03 -7.05 -1.70
N GLN A 169 -14.14 -6.93 -0.98
CA GLN A 169 -14.90 -8.08 -0.48
C GLN A 169 -15.52 -8.93 -1.60
N ARG A 170 -16.02 -8.32 -2.67
CA ARG A 170 -16.67 -9.03 -3.77
C ARG A 170 -15.70 -9.65 -4.76
N ASP A 171 -14.60 -8.95 -5.07
CA ASP A 171 -13.76 -9.29 -6.21
C ASP A 171 -12.36 -9.77 -5.79
N VAL A 172 -11.70 -9.07 -4.86
CA VAL A 172 -10.30 -9.35 -4.49
C VAL A 172 -10.20 -10.53 -3.53
N CYS A 173 -10.88 -10.45 -2.39
CA CYS A 173 -10.78 -11.49 -1.35
C CYS A 173 -11.22 -12.89 -1.83
N PRO A 174 -12.32 -13.06 -2.60
CA PRO A 174 -12.69 -14.39 -3.10
C PRO A 174 -11.67 -15.00 -4.06
N LYS A 175 -11.05 -14.18 -4.93
CA LYS A 175 -10.02 -14.65 -5.86
C LYS A 175 -8.75 -15.09 -5.12
N ILE A 176 -8.28 -14.29 -4.14
CA ILE A 176 -7.14 -14.67 -3.28
C ILE A 176 -7.47 -15.97 -2.53
N SER A 177 -8.66 -16.05 -1.95
CA SER A 177 -9.11 -17.27 -1.22
C SER A 177 -9.16 -18.50 -2.10
N SER A 178 -9.62 -18.37 -3.35
CA SER A 178 -9.65 -19.46 -4.32
C SER A 178 -8.24 -19.91 -4.70
N TRP A 179 -7.34 -18.95 -4.94
CA TRP A 179 -5.93 -19.24 -5.24
C TRP A 179 -5.24 -19.97 -4.07
N LEU A 180 -5.41 -19.48 -2.84
CA LEU A 180 -4.85 -20.13 -1.65
C LEU A 180 -5.34 -21.57 -1.49
N ARG A 181 -6.62 -21.84 -1.77
CA ARG A 181 -7.17 -23.21 -1.73
C ARG A 181 -6.57 -24.09 -2.82
N ALA A 182 -6.29 -23.55 -3.99
CA ALA A 182 -5.66 -24.30 -5.07
C ALA A 182 -4.19 -24.66 -4.79
N CYS A 183 -3.47 -23.82 -4.03
CA CYS A 183 -2.09 -24.07 -3.60
C CYS A 183 -1.99 -25.00 -2.37
N GLY A 184 -3.09 -25.21 -1.65
CA GLY A 184 -3.13 -26.11 -0.49
C GLY A 184 -3.11 -27.60 -0.88
N PRO A 185 -2.77 -28.51 0.04
CA PRO A 185 -2.97 -29.93 -0.20
C PRO A 185 -4.46 -30.18 -0.47
N ALA A 186 -4.75 -31.00 -1.50
CA ALA A 186 -6.12 -31.36 -1.82
C ALA A 186 -6.80 -31.86 -0.52
N SER A 187 -7.92 -31.23 -0.15
CA SER A 187 -8.70 -31.66 1.02
C SER A 187 -9.13 -33.11 0.78
N SER A 188 -8.51 -34.00 1.54
CA SER A 188 -8.88 -35.41 1.58
C SER A 188 -10.26 -35.56 2.21
#